data_4a8f5b618af8e9280fad84c95397c397
#
_entry.id   4a8f5b618af8e9280fad84c95397c397
#
_cell.length_a   1.000
_cell.length_b   1.000
_cell.length_c   1.000
_cell.angle_alpha   90.00
_cell.angle_beta   90.00
_cell.angle_gamma   90.00
#
_symmetry.space_group_name_H-M   'P 1'
#
loop_
_entity.id
_entity.type
_entity.pdbx_description
1 polymer ?
#
loop_
_entity_poly.entity_id
_entity_poly.type
_entity_poly.pdbx_seq_one_letter_code
_entity_poly.pdbx_strand_id
1 'polypeptide(L)'
;ANGSKADGLKTVYPSKTFPNHISIVTGNYPSNHGIISNYFYDPDTTKFGKRPFYIGAGSTAAQDGRWINAEPVWVTVEKQSKRAMIMFWPMSDAEIMGIRPSEYYVYNEESNNKERMDQILSWLDYNGNARPSFLASYFSSVDHNGHDHGPNATQTIEAIAEADQAIGHLIDGLEARNILDEVNIIIVSDHGMTETPSSKYINIAEYLNLDDVVIVGRGPFMEIRPKNDNVDEIYQSLIGIEHTQVFKKGETPKDFHYGDNNRIEPILLLADEHWSLVTPGYSSSFGSHGYDPNYRSMNGIFVAHGPVFKSGFSGPEIRNVHLYEMMCSIMNVIPANNDGSL
;
A
#
# COMPACT_ATOMS: atom_id res chain seq x y z
N ALA A 1 16.39 19.36 -6.46
CA ALA A 1 16.07 20.56 -7.20
C ALA A 1 15.79 20.33 -8.71
N ASN A 2 16.25 19.21 -9.26
CA ASN A 2 16.16 18.93 -10.72
C ASN A 2 14.98 18.03 -11.11
N GLY A 3 13.95 17.91 -10.30
CA GLY A 3 12.78 17.08 -10.57
C GLY A 3 11.46 17.78 -10.24
N SER A 4 10.39 17.01 -10.26
CA SER A 4 9.03 17.40 -9.88
C SER A 4 8.66 16.79 -8.54
N LYS A 5 7.81 17.47 -7.77
CA LYS A 5 7.20 16.93 -6.55
C LYS A 5 5.75 17.36 -6.45
N ALA A 6 4.95 16.59 -5.70
CA ALA A 6 3.63 17.00 -5.25
C ALA A 6 3.66 17.39 -3.77
N ASP A 7 2.66 18.17 -3.33
CA ASP A 7 2.47 18.54 -1.92
C ASP A 7 2.13 17.32 -1.04
N GLY A 8 1.68 16.24 -1.65
CA GLY A 8 1.43 14.93 -1.04
C GLY A 8 0.92 13.93 -2.08
N LEU A 9 1.08 12.66 -1.77
CA LEU A 9 0.44 11.55 -2.48
C LEU A 9 -0.72 11.04 -1.63
N LYS A 10 -1.95 11.41 -2.01
CA LYS A 10 -3.14 11.02 -1.26
C LYS A 10 -3.38 9.53 -1.39
N THR A 11 -3.46 8.87 -0.24
CA THR A 11 -3.70 7.43 -0.13
C THR A 11 -5.15 7.06 -0.45
N VAL A 12 -5.37 5.79 -0.76
CA VAL A 12 -6.72 5.18 -0.74
C VAL A 12 -7.09 4.78 0.69
N TYR A 13 -8.38 4.59 0.95
CA TYR A 13 -8.86 4.02 2.20
C TYR A 13 -8.93 2.49 2.11
N PRO A 14 -8.48 1.76 3.14
CA PRO A 14 -7.71 2.22 4.29
C PRO A 14 -6.26 2.58 3.93
N SER A 15 -5.66 3.55 4.64
CA SER A 15 -4.28 3.98 4.42
C SER A 15 -3.28 2.93 4.90
N LYS A 16 -3.36 1.72 4.33
CA LYS A 16 -2.56 0.54 4.68
C LYS A 16 -1.68 0.08 3.52
N THR A 17 -0.62 -0.63 3.84
CA THR A 17 0.45 -1.02 2.92
C THR A 17 -0.06 -1.70 1.64
N PHE A 18 -0.70 -2.86 1.76
CA PHE A 18 -1.10 -3.62 0.57
C PHE A 18 -2.18 -2.92 -0.26
N PRO A 19 -3.29 -2.39 0.33
CA PRO A 19 -4.25 -1.60 -0.43
C PRO A 19 -3.60 -0.50 -1.26
N ASN A 20 -2.68 0.29 -0.67
CA ASN A 20 -2.06 1.42 -1.36
C ASN A 20 -1.04 1.00 -2.41
N HIS A 21 -0.17 0.01 -2.13
CA HIS A 21 0.76 -0.52 -3.13
C HIS A 21 0.04 -1.08 -4.36
N ILE A 22 -1.07 -1.79 -4.15
CA ILE A 22 -1.84 -2.34 -5.25
C ILE A 22 -2.60 -1.25 -6.00
N SER A 23 -3.13 -0.24 -5.31
CA SER A 23 -3.75 0.92 -5.96
C SER A 23 -2.76 1.69 -6.84
N ILE A 24 -1.52 1.91 -6.39
CA ILE A 24 -0.46 2.57 -7.17
C ILE A 24 -0.20 1.85 -8.50
N VAL A 25 -0.15 0.53 -8.49
CA VAL A 25 0.24 -0.25 -9.67
C VAL A 25 -0.93 -0.73 -10.54
N THR A 26 -2.18 -0.55 -10.09
CA THR A 26 -3.38 -0.95 -10.84
C THR A 26 -4.28 0.21 -11.23
N GLY A 27 -4.10 1.38 -10.60
CA GLY A 27 -5.00 2.52 -10.77
C GLY A 27 -6.40 2.31 -10.18
N ASN A 28 -6.62 1.25 -9.41
CA ASN A 28 -7.93 0.91 -8.86
C ASN A 28 -8.01 1.17 -7.36
N TYR A 29 -9.20 1.46 -6.86
CA TYR A 29 -9.48 1.50 -5.43
C TYR A 29 -9.57 0.07 -4.84
N PRO A 30 -9.37 -0.11 -3.51
CA PRO A 30 -9.40 -1.41 -2.84
C PRO A 30 -10.67 -2.23 -3.09
N SER A 31 -11.83 -1.59 -3.17
CA SER A 31 -13.07 -2.26 -3.53
C SER A 31 -13.04 -2.90 -4.91
N ASN A 32 -12.31 -2.33 -5.87
CA ASN A 32 -12.21 -2.81 -7.24
C ASN A 32 -11.07 -3.82 -7.42
N HIS A 33 -9.86 -3.54 -6.92
CA HIS A 33 -8.75 -4.48 -7.05
C HIS A 33 -8.80 -5.65 -6.04
N GLY A 34 -9.65 -5.58 -5.01
CA GLY A 34 -9.96 -6.67 -4.10
C GLY A 34 -9.01 -6.88 -2.92
N ILE A 35 -7.88 -6.18 -2.85
CA ILE A 35 -6.99 -6.18 -1.68
C ILE A 35 -7.47 -5.07 -0.74
N ILE A 36 -8.46 -5.39 0.07
CA ILE A 36 -9.19 -4.42 0.90
C ILE A 36 -8.45 -4.01 2.18
N SER A 37 -7.53 -4.83 2.66
CA SER A 37 -6.72 -4.58 3.86
C SER A 37 -5.47 -5.45 3.84
N ASN A 38 -4.61 -5.31 4.87
CA ASN A 38 -3.48 -6.20 5.13
C ASN A 38 -3.90 -7.55 5.74
N TYR A 39 -5.14 -7.63 6.25
CA TYR A 39 -5.74 -8.85 6.81
C TYR A 39 -7.25 -8.83 6.54
N PHE A 40 -7.75 -9.84 5.84
CA PHE A 40 -9.19 -10.01 5.56
C PHE A 40 -9.51 -11.46 5.13
N TYR A 41 -10.79 -11.78 5.07
CA TYR A 41 -11.30 -13.05 4.55
C TYR A 41 -12.03 -12.86 3.24
N ASP A 42 -11.98 -13.87 2.37
CA ASP A 42 -12.90 -13.94 1.22
C ASP A 42 -14.09 -14.82 1.64
N PRO A 43 -15.34 -14.33 1.51
CA PRO A 43 -16.53 -15.12 1.84
C PRO A 43 -16.72 -16.31 0.90
N ASP A 44 -16.17 -16.27 -0.32
CA ASP A 44 -16.15 -17.40 -1.24
C ASP A 44 -15.09 -18.42 -0.84
N THR A 45 -15.46 -19.34 0.03
CA THR A 45 -14.55 -20.40 0.51
C THR A 45 -14.14 -21.40 -0.57
N THR A 46 -14.75 -21.37 -1.77
CA THR A 46 -14.35 -22.26 -2.88
C THR A 46 -13.01 -21.83 -3.48
N LYS A 47 -12.67 -20.56 -3.42
CA LYS A 47 -11.41 -20.00 -3.93
C LYS A 47 -10.21 -20.26 -3.01
N PHE A 48 -10.38 -19.95 -1.72
CA PHE A 48 -9.28 -19.88 -0.75
C PHE A 48 -9.48 -20.78 0.48
N GLY A 49 -10.58 -21.53 0.55
CA GLY A 49 -10.98 -22.21 1.78
C GLY A 49 -11.35 -21.19 2.86
N LYS A 50 -10.94 -21.47 4.11
CA LYS A 50 -11.14 -20.56 5.25
C LYS A 50 -9.88 -19.73 5.57
N ARG A 51 -8.84 -19.77 4.73
CA ARG A 51 -7.61 -19.01 4.99
C ARG A 51 -7.84 -17.53 4.74
N PRO A 52 -7.34 -16.64 5.60
CA PRO A 52 -7.36 -15.21 5.31
C PRO A 52 -6.30 -14.82 4.27
N PHE A 53 -6.49 -13.67 3.64
CA PHE A 53 -5.36 -12.87 3.17
C PHE A 53 -4.65 -12.33 4.42
N TYR A 54 -3.35 -12.51 4.51
CA TYR A 54 -2.54 -12.08 5.64
C TYR A 54 -1.10 -11.87 5.20
N ILE A 55 -0.50 -10.75 5.57
CA ILE A 55 0.84 -10.37 5.15
C ILE A 55 1.92 -10.61 6.20
N GLY A 56 1.57 -11.13 7.37
CA GLY A 56 2.54 -11.39 8.44
C GLY A 56 3.40 -12.62 8.20
N ALA A 57 4.34 -12.82 9.11
CA ALA A 57 5.35 -13.88 9.06
C ALA A 57 4.75 -15.26 8.75
N GLY A 58 5.38 -15.97 7.81
CA GLY A 58 4.98 -17.33 7.40
C GLY A 58 3.77 -17.40 6.46
N SER A 59 3.15 -16.28 6.11
CA SER A 59 2.06 -16.27 5.14
C SER A 59 2.58 -16.32 3.70
N THR A 60 1.89 -17.09 2.85
CA THR A 60 2.11 -17.12 1.40
C THR A 60 0.93 -16.49 0.64
N ALA A 61 0.04 -15.80 1.32
CA ALA A 61 -1.16 -15.22 0.70
C ALA A 61 -0.81 -14.21 -0.41
N ALA A 62 0.21 -13.38 -0.19
CA ALA A 62 0.69 -12.40 -1.17
C ALA A 62 1.29 -13.03 -2.44
N GLN A 63 1.65 -14.32 -2.40
CA GLN A 63 2.15 -15.08 -3.55
C GLN A 63 1.05 -15.74 -4.39
N ASP A 64 -0.21 -15.58 -4.00
CA ASP A 64 -1.36 -16.11 -4.69
C ASP A 64 -2.11 -15.00 -5.44
N GLY A 65 -1.86 -14.90 -6.75
CA GLY A 65 -2.44 -13.84 -7.60
C GLY A 65 -3.96 -13.87 -7.74
N ARG A 66 -4.64 -14.93 -7.25
CA ARG A 66 -6.11 -14.99 -7.27
C ARG A 66 -6.78 -14.00 -6.31
N TRP A 67 -6.02 -13.45 -5.36
CA TRP A 67 -6.53 -12.42 -4.44
C TRP A 67 -6.78 -11.07 -5.13
N ILE A 68 -6.02 -10.75 -6.17
CA ILE A 68 -6.15 -9.49 -6.91
C ILE A 68 -7.12 -9.63 -8.08
N ASN A 69 -8.00 -8.64 -8.26
CA ASN A 69 -9.00 -8.61 -9.33
C ASN A 69 -8.66 -7.59 -10.43
N ALA A 70 -7.54 -6.91 -10.34
CA ALA A 70 -7.11 -5.87 -11.27
C ALA A 70 -5.76 -6.22 -11.89
N GLU A 71 -5.45 -5.60 -13.01
CA GLU A 71 -4.20 -5.81 -13.74
C GLU A 71 -3.12 -4.84 -13.26
N PRO A 72 -2.02 -5.32 -12.62
CA PRO A 72 -0.93 -4.45 -12.23
C PRO A 72 -0.05 -4.07 -13.43
N VAL A 73 0.66 -2.95 -13.30
CA VAL A 73 1.48 -2.34 -14.35
C VAL A 73 2.48 -3.30 -14.99
N TRP A 74 3.08 -4.19 -14.22
CA TRP A 74 4.00 -5.19 -14.77
C TRP A 74 3.29 -6.20 -15.69
N VAL A 75 2.05 -6.58 -15.39
CA VAL A 75 1.24 -7.43 -16.27
C VAL A 75 0.88 -6.69 -17.55
N THR A 76 0.50 -5.41 -17.43
CA THR A 76 0.21 -4.53 -18.58
C THR A 76 1.42 -4.41 -19.51
N VAL A 77 2.61 -4.22 -18.95
CA VAL A 77 3.89 -4.11 -19.67
C VAL A 77 4.23 -5.41 -20.39
N GLU A 78 4.16 -6.55 -19.69
CA GLU A 78 4.47 -7.86 -20.26
C GLU A 78 3.47 -8.28 -21.37
N LYS A 79 2.18 -8.01 -21.18
CA LYS A 79 1.15 -8.25 -22.23
C LYS A 79 1.43 -7.49 -23.52
N GLN A 80 2.11 -6.36 -23.45
CA GLN A 80 2.42 -5.52 -24.59
C GLN A 80 3.87 -5.68 -25.06
N SER A 81 4.46 -6.86 -24.81
CA SER A 81 5.79 -7.26 -25.29
C SER A 81 6.94 -6.37 -24.82
N LYS A 82 6.76 -5.73 -23.68
CA LYS A 82 7.82 -5.04 -22.94
C LYS A 82 8.15 -5.84 -21.70
N ARG A 83 9.27 -5.56 -21.04
CA ARG A 83 9.74 -6.33 -19.88
C ARG A 83 9.61 -5.53 -18.60
N ALA A 84 9.13 -6.19 -17.55
CA ALA A 84 9.09 -5.69 -16.19
C ALA A 84 10.02 -6.53 -15.31
N MET A 85 10.83 -5.88 -14.45
CA MET A 85 11.67 -6.55 -13.46
C MET A 85 11.47 -5.91 -12.10
N ILE A 86 11.22 -6.72 -11.07
CA ILE A 86 10.72 -6.21 -9.80
C ILE A 86 11.46 -6.78 -8.60
N MET A 87 11.92 -5.88 -7.75
CA MET A 87 12.59 -6.16 -6.49
C MET A 87 11.63 -5.86 -5.33
N PHE A 88 10.89 -6.90 -4.88
CA PHE A 88 10.09 -6.89 -3.65
C PHE A 88 8.79 -6.06 -3.62
N TRP A 89 8.27 -5.56 -4.74
CA TRP A 89 6.96 -4.91 -4.69
C TRP A 89 5.87 -5.89 -4.23
N PRO A 90 4.96 -5.51 -3.35
CA PRO A 90 3.88 -6.37 -2.87
C PRO A 90 3.13 -7.11 -3.99
N MET A 91 3.01 -8.43 -3.88
CA MET A 91 2.41 -9.36 -4.85
C MET A 91 3.11 -9.48 -6.21
N SER A 92 4.29 -8.90 -6.42
CA SER A 92 5.01 -9.03 -7.69
C SER A 92 5.58 -10.43 -7.94
N ASP A 93 5.74 -11.22 -6.89
CA ASP A 93 6.14 -12.63 -6.94
C ASP A 93 4.96 -13.60 -7.17
N ALA A 94 3.73 -13.09 -7.24
CA ALA A 94 2.54 -13.84 -7.60
C ALA A 94 2.34 -13.91 -9.13
N GLU A 95 1.78 -15.03 -9.61
CA GLU A 95 1.27 -15.12 -10.97
C GLU A 95 -0.12 -14.47 -11.01
N ILE A 96 -0.24 -13.34 -11.69
CA ILE A 96 -1.48 -12.57 -11.79
C ILE A 96 -1.98 -12.66 -13.24
N MET A 97 -3.22 -13.12 -13.43
CA MET A 97 -3.80 -13.32 -14.77
C MET A 97 -2.94 -14.20 -15.69
N GLY A 98 -2.21 -15.17 -15.12
CA GLY A 98 -1.33 -16.08 -15.85
C GLY A 98 0.02 -15.45 -16.23
N ILE A 99 0.37 -14.28 -15.70
CA ILE A 99 1.58 -13.54 -16.07
C ILE A 99 2.37 -13.18 -14.82
N ARG A 100 3.70 -13.26 -14.91
CA ARG A 100 4.68 -12.77 -13.94
C ARG A 100 5.56 -11.71 -14.58
N PRO A 101 6.23 -10.86 -13.80
CA PRO A 101 7.34 -10.06 -14.32
C PRO A 101 8.39 -10.95 -14.98
N SER A 102 9.10 -10.43 -15.97
CA SER A 102 10.22 -11.15 -16.65
C SER A 102 11.28 -11.61 -15.66
N GLU A 103 11.58 -10.79 -14.65
CA GLU A 103 12.39 -11.15 -13.49
C GLU A 103 11.79 -10.55 -12.23
N TYR A 104 11.86 -11.28 -11.12
CA TYR A 104 11.38 -10.82 -9.82
C TYR A 104 12.11 -11.54 -8.68
N TYR A 105 12.09 -10.94 -7.51
CA TYR A 105 12.56 -11.58 -6.29
C TYR A 105 11.41 -11.75 -5.30
N VAL A 106 11.40 -12.89 -4.63
CA VAL A 106 10.55 -13.12 -3.45
C VAL A 106 11.06 -12.23 -2.32
N TYR A 107 10.15 -11.55 -1.64
CA TYR A 107 10.50 -10.60 -0.58
C TYR A 107 11.43 -11.23 0.45
N ASN A 108 12.54 -10.55 0.70
CA ASN A 108 13.51 -10.87 1.74
C ASN A 108 13.87 -9.60 2.51
N GLU A 109 13.51 -9.56 3.77
CA GLU A 109 13.74 -8.44 4.67
C GLU A 109 15.25 -8.22 4.99
N GLU A 110 16.05 -9.27 4.94
CA GLU A 110 17.50 -9.22 5.20
C GLU A 110 18.29 -8.45 4.12
N SER A 111 17.73 -8.32 2.90
CA SER A 111 18.37 -7.55 1.83
C SER A 111 18.31 -6.06 2.15
N ASN A 112 19.46 -5.41 2.25
CA ASN A 112 19.53 -3.98 2.51
C ASN A 112 19.16 -3.13 1.29
N ASN A 113 18.82 -1.85 1.52
CA ASN A 113 18.34 -0.96 0.46
C ASN A 113 19.38 -0.73 -0.65
N LYS A 114 20.69 -0.73 -0.33
CA LYS A 114 21.76 -0.59 -1.33
C LYS A 114 21.80 -1.80 -2.27
N GLU A 115 21.71 -3.03 -1.74
CA GLU A 115 21.69 -4.26 -2.56
C GLU A 115 20.50 -4.27 -3.52
N ARG A 116 19.35 -3.74 -3.08
CA ARG A 116 18.17 -3.59 -3.93
C ARG A 116 18.46 -2.65 -5.10
N MET A 117 19.17 -1.55 -4.87
CA MET A 117 19.55 -0.62 -5.94
C MET A 117 20.67 -1.19 -6.84
N ASP A 118 21.62 -1.96 -6.30
CA ASP A 118 22.60 -2.70 -7.11
C ASP A 118 21.91 -3.67 -8.08
N GLN A 119 20.84 -4.33 -7.65
CA GLN A 119 20.05 -5.20 -8.52
C GLN A 119 19.31 -4.42 -9.61
N ILE A 120 18.69 -3.28 -9.28
CA ILE A 120 18.06 -2.39 -10.28
C ILE A 120 19.08 -1.95 -11.34
N LEU A 121 20.28 -1.52 -10.91
CA LEU A 121 21.35 -1.12 -11.82
C LEU A 121 21.84 -2.27 -12.71
N SER A 122 21.94 -3.49 -12.16
CA SER A 122 22.33 -4.66 -12.94
C SER A 122 21.34 -5.02 -14.05
N TRP A 123 20.04 -4.85 -13.81
CA TRP A 123 19.00 -5.06 -14.81
C TRP A 123 19.04 -4.02 -15.93
N LEU A 124 19.47 -2.80 -15.64
CA LEU A 124 19.65 -1.75 -16.64
C LEU A 124 20.85 -2.01 -17.58
N ASP A 125 21.80 -2.87 -17.17
CA ASP A 125 22.90 -3.31 -18.00
C ASP A 125 22.50 -4.34 -19.09
N TYR A 126 21.28 -4.85 -19.06
CA TYR A 126 20.76 -5.74 -20.09
C TYR A 126 20.62 -5.02 -21.43
N ASN A 127 20.85 -5.72 -22.54
CA ASN A 127 20.89 -5.15 -23.87
C ASN A 127 19.69 -5.56 -24.74
N GLY A 128 19.35 -4.70 -25.68
CA GLY A 128 18.29 -4.97 -26.69
C GLY A 128 16.95 -5.32 -26.02
N ASN A 129 16.31 -6.36 -26.52
CA ASN A 129 14.98 -6.79 -26.02
C ASN A 129 15.00 -7.37 -24.59
N ALA A 130 16.19 -7.62 -24.02
CA ALA A 130 16.28 -8.06 -22.63
C ALA A 130 16.19 -6.89 -21.63
N ARG A 131 16.45 -5.66 -22.07
CA ARG A 131 16.41 -4.46 -21.22
C ARG A 131 14.97 -4.18 -20.76
N PRO A 132 14.75 -3.99 -19.45
CA PRO A 132 13.40 -3.72 -18.95
C PRO A 132 12.90 -2.33 -19.34
N SER A 133 11.60 -2.22 -19.54
CA SER A 133 10.89 -0.93 -19.68
C SER A 133 10.29 -0.45 -18.35
N PHE A 134 10.10 -1.36 -17.39
CA PHE A 134 9.61 -1.07 -16.07
C PHE A 134 10.46 -1.76 -15.01
N LEU A 135 10.86 -1.00 -14.02
CA LEU A 135 11.57 -1.47 -12.84
C LEU A 135 10.86 -0.95 -11.59
N ALA A 136 10.74 -1.78 -10.56
CA ALA A 136 10.24 -1.35 -9.27
C ALA A 136 11.05 -1.97 -8.13
N SER A 137 11.17 -1.23 -7.03
CA SER A 137 11.76 -1.71 -5.78
C SER A 137 10.97 -1.18 -4.59
N TYR A 138 11.02 -1.90 -3.47
CA TYR A 138 10.33 -1.57 -2.22
C TYR A 138 11.32 -1.50 -1.06
N PHE A 139 11.16 -0.51 -0.20
CA PHE A 139 11.91 -0.31 1.05
C PHE A 139 10.94 -0.34 2.22
N SER A 140 11.17 -1.22 3.21
CA SER A 140 10.30 -1.39 4.38
C SER A 140 10.85 -0.71 5.65
N SER A 141 12.13 -0.35 5.67
CA SER A 141 12.81 0.08 6.90
C SER A 141 12.22 1.31 7.57
N VAL A 142 11.72 2.27 6.78
CA VAL A 142 11.12 3.51 7.31
C VAL A 142 9.83 3.20 8.06
N ASP A 143 8.96 2.38 7.46
CA ASP A 143 7.70 1.96 8.06
C ASP A 143 7.92 1.14 9.34
N HIS A 144 8.83 0.15 9.32
CA HIS A 144 9.16 -0.66 10.49
C HIS A 144 9.65 0.20 11.67
N ASN A 145 10.61 1.10 11.43
CA ASN A 145 11.09 2.01 12.48
C ASN A 145 10.01 2.99 12.95
N GLY A 146 9.14 3.44 12.03
CA GLY A 146 7.97 4.26 12.38
C GLY A 146 7.00 3.55 13.32
N HIS A 147 6.74 2.26 13.09
CA HIS A 147 5.94 1.44 13.99
C HIS A 147 6.61 1.18 15.34
N ASP A 148 7.90 0.83 15.34
CA ASP A 148 8.61 0.38 16.52
C ASP A 148 9.02 1.53 17.46
N HIS A 149 9.22 2.74 16.92
CA HIS A 149 9.78 3.86 17.66
C HIS A 149 8.95 5.14 17.56
N GLY A 150 8.03 5.22 16.60
CA GLY A 150 7.24 6.42 16.28
C GLY A 150 7.85 7.24 15.14
N PRO A 151 7.02 8.02 14.42
CA PRO A 151 7.42 8.72 13.19
C PRO A 151 8.52 9.78 13.40
N ASN A 152 8.62 10.35 14.59
CA ASN A 152 9.59 11.41 14.93
C ASN A 152 10.84 10.89 15.67
N ALA A 153 10.96 9.58 15.86
CA ALA A 153 12.08 8.99 16.57
C ALA A 153 13.39 9.05 15.76
N THR A 154 14.52 9.08 16.46
CA THR A 154 15.85 9.11 15.84
C THR A 154 16.04 7.92 14.89
N GLN A 155 15.60 6.73 15.27
CA GLN A 155 15.70 5.51 14.46
C GLN A 155 14.90 5.62 13.15
N THR A 156 13.73 6.25 13.17
CA THR A 156 12.94 6.51 11.97
C THR A 156 13.62 7.54 11.05
N ILE A 157 14.19 8.58 11.63
CA ILE A 157 14.97 9.59 10.87
C ILE A 157 16.23 8.96 10.25
N GLU A 158 16.91 8.08 10.97
CA GLU A 158 18.06 7.31 10.44
C GLU A 158 17.64 6.40 9.30
N ALA A 159 16.52 5.69 9.42
CA ALA A 159 15.99 4.84 8.34
C ALA A 159 15.61 5.66 7.08
N ILE A 160 15.10 6.88 7.24
CA ILE A 160 14.87 7.82 6.12
C ILE A 160 16.20 8.19 5.45
N ALA A 161 17.22 8.51 6.25
CA ALA A 161 18.55 8.85 5.71
C ALA A 161 19.20 7.66 4.97
N GLU A 162 19.02 6.43 5.45
CA GLU A 162 19.48 5.22 4.76
C GLU A 162 18.74 4.99 3.43
N ALA A 163 17.43 5.24 3.39
CA ALA A 163 16.66 5.17 2.16
C ALA A 163 17.11 6.23 1.14
N ASP A 164 17.36 7.46 1.58
CA ASP A 164 17.90 8.55 0.76
C ASP A 164 19.31 8.22 0.21
N GLN A 165 20.18 7.64 1.03
CA GLN A 165 21.51 7.17 0.59
C GLN A 165 21.40 6.08 -0.48
N ALA A 166 20.45 5.14 -0.36
CA ALA A 166 20.24 4.11 -1.37
C ALA A 166 19.75 4.70 -2.69
N ILE A 167 18.87 5.71 -2.63
CA ILE A 167 18.42 6.46 -3.82
C ILE A 167 19.61 7.24 -4.43
N GLY A 168 20.46 7.86 -3.61
CA GLY A 168 21.70 8.49 -4.06
C GLY A 168 22.59 7.51 -4.80
N HIS A 169 22.80 6.30 -4.25
CA HIS A 169 23.56 5.23 -4.90
C HIS A 169 22.97 4.82 -6.27
N LEU A 170 21.65 4.77 -6.40
CA LEU A 170 20.99 4.54 -7.71
C LEU A 170 21.33 5.67 -8.69
N ILE A 171 21.23 6.92 -8.27
CA ILE A 171 21.53 8.10 -9.10
C ILE A 171 22.99 8.08 -9.57
N ASP A 172 23.93 7.88 -8.68
CA ASP A 172 25.39 7.76 -9.00
C ASP A 172 25.62 6.63 -10.01
N GLY A 173 24.94 5.50 -9.82
CA GLY A 173 25.02 4.36 -10.73
C GLY A 173 24.45 4.64 -12.13
N LEU A 174 23.39 5.45 -12.25
CA LEU A 174 22.83 5.91 -13.52
C LEU A 174 23.74 6.94 -14.20
N GLU A 175 24.31 7.86 -13.45
CA GLU A 175 25.32 8.83 -13.94
C GLU A 175 26.55 8.12 -14.51
N ALA A 176 27.10 7.15 -13.77
CA ALA A 176 28.26 6.35 -14.20
C ALA A 176 28.00 5.60 -15.52
N ARG A 177 26.73 5.29 -15.82
CA ARG A 177 26.27 4.66 -17.08
C ARG A 177 25.90 5.67 -18.16
N ASN A 178 25.94 6.97 -17.86
CA ASN A 178 25.48 8.07 -18.72
C ASN A 178 24.02 7.92 -19.21
N ILE A 179 23.13 7.40 -18.33
CA ILE A 179 21.71 7.19 -18.64
C ILE A 179 20.76 7.90 -17.67
N LEU A 180 21.24 8.70 -16.72
CA LEU A 180 20.38 9.39 -15.76
C LEU A 180 19.32 10.25 -16.45
N ASP A 181 19.67 10.95 -17.53
CA ASP A 181 18.77 11.80 -18.29
C ASP A 181 17.85 11.01 -19.26
N GLU A 182 18.04 9.71 -19.38
CA GLU A 182 17.22 8.80 -20.20
C GLU A 182 16.17 8.03 -19.39
N VAL A 183 16.34 8.00 -18.05
CA VAL A 183 15.51 7.21 -17.13
C VAL A 183 14.53 8.11 -16.38
N ASN A 184 13.25 7.72 -16.34
CA ASN A 184 12.29 8.34 -15.46
C ASN A 184 12.28 7.62 -14.12
N ILE A 185 12.51 8.36 -13.04
CA ILE A 185 12.50 7.87 -11.66
C ILE A 185 11.28 8.44 -10.95
N ILE A 186 10.49 7.59 -10.32
CA ILE A 186 9.35 7.98 -9.49
C ILE A 186 9.57 7.39 -8.10
N ILE A 187 9.63 8.24 -7.09
CA ILE A 187 9.79 7.89 -5.68
C ILE A 187 8.49 8.21 -4.98
N VAL A 188 7.89 7.21 -4.35
CA VAL A 188 6.62 7.33 -3.64
C VAL A 188 6.69 6.61 -2.30
N SER A 189 5.86 7.03 -1.35
CA SER A 189 5.47 6.15 -0.25
C SER A 189 3.98 5.79 -0.37
N ASP A 190 3.63 4.63 0.09
CA ASP A 190 2.28 4.07 0.05
C ASP A 190 1.35 4.76 1.05
N HIS A 191 1.87 5.27 2.15
CA HIS A 191 1.18 6.07 3.17
C HIS A 191 2.18 6.90 3.98
N GLY A 192 1.65 7.70 4.88
CA GLY A 192 2.39 8.34 5.94
C GLY A 192 2.24 7.57 7.26
N MET A 193 2.48 8.24 8.40
CA MET A 193 2.41 7.64 9.73
C MET A 193 2.13 8.70 10.79
N THR A 194 1.40 8.33 11.86
CA THR A 194 1.18 9.19 13.02
C THR A 194 1.52 8.45 14.31
N GLU A 195 1.79 9.18 15.38
CA GLU A 195 2.04 8.62 16.70
C GLU A 195 0.78 7.98 17.30
N THR A 196 0.95 6.88 18.02
CA THR A 196 -0.15 6.14 18.67
C THR A 196 0.18 5.87 20.14
N PRO A 197 0.02 6.86 21.01
CA PRO A 197 0.32 6.72 22.44
C PRO A 197 -0.65 5.73 23.09
N SER A 198 -0.15 4.90 24.00
CA SER A 198 -0.96 3.90 24.73
C SER A 198 -2.09 4.48 25.59
N SER A 199 -2.05 5.79 25.87
CA SER A 199 -3.15 6.49 26.54
C SER A 199 -4.38 6.73 25.66
N LYS A 200 -4.28 6.46 24.34
CA LYS A 200 -5.35 6.66 23.34
C LYS A 200 -5.85 5.33 22.78
N TYR A 201 -6.15 4.38 23.66
CA TYR A 201 -6.74 3.09 23.30
C TYR A 201 -8.24 3.08 23.55
N ILE A 202 -8.98 2.50 22.60
CA ILE A 202 -10.40 2.21 22.68
C ILE A 202 -10.55 0.70 22.74
N ASN A 203 -10.85 0.16 23.92
CA ASN A 203 -11.03 -1.27 24.12
C ASN A 203 -12.45 -1.68 23.71
N ILE A 204 -12.59 -2.36 22.59
CA ILE A 204 -13.90 -2.74 22.03
C ILE A 204 -14.65 -3.74 22.91
N ALA A 205 -13.94 -4.51 23.76
CA ALA A 205 -14.58 -5.41 24.70
C ALA A 205 -15.43 -4.70 25.80
N GLU A 206 -15.32 -3.39 25.93
CA GLU A 206 -16.15 -2.60 26.85
C GLU A 206 -17.56 -2.30 26.30
N TYR A 207 -17.73 -2.47 24.98
CA TYR A 207 -18.95 -2.11 24.26
C TYR A 207 -19.71 -3.32 23.68
N LEU A 208 -19.03 -4.46 23.52
CA LEU A 208 -19.66 -5.67 23.01
C LEU A 208 -18.98 -6.94 23.57
N ASN A 209 -19.70 -8.06 23.54
CA ASN A 209 -19.13 -9.35 23.86
C ASN A 209 -18.34 -9.90 22.66
N LEU A 210 -17.03 -10.10 22.84
CA LEU A 210 -16.16 -10.61 21.77
C LEU A 210 -16.50 -12.03 21.32
N ASP A 211 -17.24 -12.80 22.14
CA ASP A 211 -17.69 -14.15 21.76
C ASP A 211 -18.78 -14.12 20.69
N ASP A 212 -19.48 -12.99 20.49
CA ASP A 212 -20.57 -12.84 19.52
C ASP A 212 -20.10 -12.37 18.15
N VAL A 213 -18.82 -12.02 18.01
CA VAL A 213 -18.26 -11.41 16.81
C VAL A 213 -16.94 -12.05 16.36
N VAL A 214 -16.59 -11.82 15.11
CA VAL A 214 -15.25 -12.01 14.56
C VAL A 214 -14.64 -10.63 14.35
N ILE A 215 -13.51 -10.36 14.99
CA ILE A 215 -12.74 -9.13 14.82
C ILE A 215 -11.72 -9.33 13.70
N VAL A 216 -11.73 -8.42 12.70
CA VAL A 216 -10.80 -8.40 11.58
C VAL A 216 -10.04 -7.07 11.61
N GLY A 217 -8.73 -7.15 11.79
CA GLY A 217 -7.88 -5.97 11.99
C GLY A 217 -7.98 -5.38 13.41
N ARG A 218 -7.07 -4.47 13.71
CA ARG A 218 -6.96 -3.69 14.95
C ARG A 218 -6.13 -2.43 14.68
N GLY A 219 -6.08 -1.53 15.61
CA GLY A 219 -5.39 -0.25 15.49
C GLY A 219 -6.29 0.83 14.92
N PRO A 220 -5.87 1.59 13.90
CA PRO A 220 -6.67 2.67 13.32
C PRO A 220 -8.00 2.23 12.72
N PHE A 221 -8.03 1.02 12.19
CA PHE A 221 -9.15 0.46 11.44
C PHE A 221 -9.44 -0.97 11.89
N MET A 222 -10.72 -1.26 12.14
CA MET A 222 -11.22 -2.56 12.57
C MET A 222 -12.50 -2.88 11.83
N GLU A 223 -12.63 -4.11 11.38
CA GLU A 223 -13.88 -4.62 10.82
C GLU A 223 -14.46 -5.68 11.75
N ILE A 224 -15.78 -5.76 11.81
CA ILE A 224 -16.50 -6.67 12.70
C ILE A 224 -17.54 -7.44 11.89
N ARG A 225 -17.48 -8.77 12.02
CA ARG A 225 -18.49 -9.68 11.51
C ARG A 225 -19.23 -10.31 12.68
N PRO A 226 -20.54 -10.02 12.88
CA PRO A 226 -21.36 -10.75 13.82
C PRO A 226 -21.40 -12.24 13.48
N LYS A 227 -21.38 -13.11 14.49
CA LYS A 227 -21.49 -14.58 14.29
C LYS A 227 -22.93 -15.02 14.03
N ASN A 228 -23.89 -14.19 14.44
CA ASN A 228 -25.32 -14.34 14.19
C ASN A 228 -25.78 -13.19 13.28
N ASP A 229 -26.98 -13.25 12.74
CA ASP A 229 -27.54 -12.21 11.86
C ASP A 229 -28.03 -10.96 12.65
N ASN A 230 -27.25 -10.51 13.66
CA ASN A 230 -27.58 -9.39 14.54
C ASN A 230 -26.73 -8.14 14.25
N VAL A 231 -26.49 -7.85 12.97
CA VAL A 231 -25.67 -6.70 12.52
C VAL A 231 -26.14 -5.38 13.14
N ASP A 232 -27.47 -5.14 13.14
CA ASP A 232 -28.06 -3.90 13.66
C ASP A 232 -27.84 -3.74 15.16
N GLU A 233 -27.96 -4.80 15.95
CA GLU A 233 -27.74 -4.78 17.40
C GLU A 233 -26.28 -4.45 17.72
N ILE A 234 -25.34 -5.15 17.09
CA ILE A 234 -23.90 -4.90 17.26
C ILE A 234 -23.53 -3.47 16.80
N TYR A 235 -24.07 -3.03 15.66
CA TYR A 235 -23.85 -1.66 15.19
C TYR A 235 -24.34 -0.62 16.21
N GLN A 236 -25.54 -0.82 16.79
CA GLN A 236 -26.08 0.10 17.80
C GLN A 236 -25.24 0.14 19.08
N SER A 237 -24.61 -0.95 19.49
CA SER A 237 -23.73 -0.98 20.67
C SER A 237 -22.41 -0.21 20.46
N LEU A 238 -22.04 0.05 19.20
CA LEU A 238 -20.79 0.71 18.84
C LEU A 238 -20.94 2.20 18.48
N ILE A 239 -22.17 2.63 18.12
CA ILE A 239 -22.42 4.04 17.81
C ILE A 239 -22.18 4.91 19.03
N GLY A 240 -21.51 6.05 18.83
CA GLY A 240 -21.26 7.04 19.87
C GLY A 240 -20.06 6.74 20.75
N ILE A 241 -19.27 5.72 20.45
CA ILE A 241 -17.95 5.56 21.06
C ILE A 241 -17.11 6.78 20.70
N GLU A 242 -16.61 7.48 21.71
CA GLU A 242 -15.75 8.66 21.50
C GLU A 242 -14.53 8.29 20.65
N HIS A 243 -14.08 9.21 19.80
CA HIS A 243 -12.93 9.04 18.92
C HIS A 243 -13.05 7.88 17.92
N THR A 244 -14.29 7.50 17.57
CA THR A 244 -14.55 6.41 16.61
C THR A 244 -15.69 6.78 15.67
N GLN A 245 -15.48 6.56 14.39
CA GLN A 245 -16.53 6.56 13.39
C GLN A 245 -16.94 5.10 13.12
N VAL A 246 -18.23 4.84 13.09
CA VAL A 246 -18.78 3.50 12.87
C VAL A 246 -19.68 3.52 11.64
N PHE A 247 -19.44 2.60 10.72
CA PHE A 247 -20.19 2.50 9.47
C PHE A 247 -20.71 1.06 9.29
N LYS A 248 -21.88 0.93 8.69
CA LYS A 248 -22.23 -0.33 8.04
C LYS A 248 -21.54 -0.42 6.68
N LYS A 249 -21.36 -1.63 6.20
CA LYS A 249 -20.88 -1.89 4.84
C LYS A 249 -21.72 -1.12 3.82
N GLY A 250 -21.05 -0.39 2.93
CA GLY A 250 -21.71 0.46 1.92
C GLY A 250 -22.08 1.87 2.41
N GLU A 251 -21.92 2.18 3.70
CA GLU A 251 -22.26 3.49 4.28
C GLU A 251 -21.02 4.36 4.59
N THR A 252 -19.83 3.92 4.19
CA THR A 252 -18.60 4.73 4.32
C THR A 252 -18.70 6.01 3.49
N PRO A 253 -17.95 7.08 3.84
CA PRO A 253 -17.87 8.28 3.01
C PRO A 253 -17.57 7.95 1.55
N LYS A 254 -18.25 8.62 0.62
CA LYS A 254 -18.14 8.32 -0.82
C LYS A 254 -16.74 8.51 -1.38
N ASP A 255 -15.98 9.45 -0.83
CA ASP A 255 -14.60 9.74 -1.22
C ASP A 255 -13.60 8.67 -0.76
N PHE A 256 -14.00 7.75 0.12
CA PHE A 256 -13.21 6.56 0.46
C PHE A 256 -13.22 5.52 -0.65
N HIS A 257 -14.23 5.53 -1.53
CA HIS A 257 -14.41 4.49 -2.56
C HIS A 257 -14.33 3.07 -1.99
N TYR A 258 -14.95 2.88 -0.81
CA TYR A 258 -14.85 1.65 -0.03
C TYR A 258 -16.24 1.24 0.48
N GLY A 259 -16.67 0.02 0.17
CA GLY A 259 -17.99 -0.47 0.61
C GLY A 259 -18.62 -1.57 -0.25
N ASP A 260 -18.30 -1.64 -1.53
CA ASP A 260 -19.01 -2.53 -2.47
C ASP A 260 -18.33 -3.91 -2.68
N ASN A 261 -17.21 -4.19 -1.97
CA ASN A 261 -16.52 -5.46 -2.10
C ASN A 261 -17.03 -6.49 -1.09
N ASN A 262 -17.25 -7.74 -1.53
CA ASN A 262 -17.75 -8.82 -0.68
C ASN A 262 -16.83 -9.19 0.49
N ARG A 263 -15.52 -8.87 0.39
CA ARG A 263 -14.53 -9.11 1.43
C ARG A 263 -14.61 -8.15 2.60
N ILE A 264 -15.30 -7.02 2.42
CA ILE A 264 -15.53 -6.02 3.48
C ILE A 264 -16.56 -6.59 4.46
N GLU A 265 -16.26 -6.53 5.75
CA GLU A 265 -17.15 -7.03 6.80
C GLU A 265 -18.37 -6.13 7.02
N PRO A 266 -19.44 -6.62 7.64
CA PRO A 266 -20.68 -5.86 7.79
C PRO A 266 -20.58 -4.56 8.57
N ILE A 267 -19.64 -4.44 9.51
CA ILE A 267 -19.45 -3.25 10.36
C ILE A 267 -17.98 -2.84 10.31
N LEU A 268 -17.75 -1.54 10.12
CA LEU A 268 -16.43 -0.93 10.06
C LEU A 268 -16.29 0.12 11.16
N LEU A 269 -15.16 0.10 11.85
CA LEU A 269 -14.78 1.10 12.82
C LEU A 269 -13.50 1.78 12.35
N LEU A 270 -13.49 3.10 12.37
CA LEU A 270 -12.34 3.94 12.05
C LEU A 270 -12.06 4.83 13.26
N ALA A 271 -10.88 4.70 13.84
CA ALA A 271 -10.46 5.56 14.94
C ALA A 271 -10.07 6.96 14.43
N ASP A 272 -10.26 7.97 15.26
CA ASP A 272 -9.68 9.28 15.06
C ASP A 272 -8.14 9.18 15.06
N GLU A 273 -7.47 10.13 14.42
CA GLU A 273 -6.01 10.19 14.39
C GLU A 273 -5.40 10.06 15.79
N HIS A 274 -4.34 9.28 15.91
CA HIS A 274 -3.65 8.87 17.15
C HIS A 274 -4.38 7.85 18.03
N TRP A 275 -5.65 7.55 17.80
CA TRP A 275 -6.39 6.57 18.58
C TRP A 275 -6.27 5.17 17.97
N SER A 276 -6.35 4.15 18.81
CA SER A 276 -6.25 2.74 18.39
C SER A 276 -7.38 1.91 18.96
N LEU A 277 -8.09 1.20 18.08
CA LEU A 277 -9.08 0.18 18.42
C LEU A 277 -8.36 -1.08 18.86
N VAL A 278 -8.56 -1.51 20.10
CA VAL A 278 -7.87 -2.65 20.69
C VAL A 278 -8.84 -3.68 21.27
N THR A 279 -8.33 -4.87 21.51
CA THR A 279 -8.99 -5.93 22.27
C THR A 279 -8.07 -6.33 23.43
N PRO A 280 -8.56 -6.99 24.50
CA PRO A 280 -7.72 -7.44 25.59
C PRO A 280 -6.48 -8.22 25.09
N GLY A 281 -5.31 -7.87 25.62
CA GLY A 281 -4.03 -8.48 25.25
C GLY A 281 -3.38 -7.95 23.96
N TYR A 282 -3.99 -6.96 23.30
CA TYR A 282 -3.38 -6.26 22.17
C TYR A 282 -2.75 -4.95 22.62
N SER A 283 -1.54 -4.67 22.15
CA SER A 283 -0.87 -3.39 22.30
C SER A 283 -0.61 -2.80 20.91
N SER A 284 -0.85 -1.52 20.74
CA SER A 284 -0.49 -0.81 19.51
C SER A 284 1.01 -0.53 19.47
N SER A 285 1.54 -0.32 18.28
CA SER A 285 2.88 0.19 18.02
C SER A 285 3.01 1.67 18.43
N PHE A 286 4.23 2.24 18.46
CA PHE A 286 4.46 3.67 18.76
C PHE A 286 4.01 4.59 17.65
N GLY A 287 3.97 4.10 16.41
CA GLY A 287 3.39 4.77 15.26
C GLY A 287 2.47 3.85 14.49
N SER A 288 1.46 4.41 13.84
CA SER A 288 0.53 3.64 13.01
C SER A 288 -0.02 4.46 11.84
N HIS A 289 -0.64 3.73 10.92
CA HIS A 289 -1.31 4.22 9.71
C HIS A 289 -2.54 3.36 9.43
N GLY A 290 -3.44 3.82 8.55
CA GLY A 290 -4.72 3.15 8.28
C GLY A 290 -5.91 4.01 8.66
N TYR A 291 -5.67 5.27 9.06
CA TYR A 291 -6.68 6.27 9.39
C TYR A 291 -7.35 6.83 8.12
N ASP A 292 -8.24 7.78 8.34
CA ASP A 292 -8.88 8.54 7.26
C ASP A 292 -7.81 9.12 6.31
N PRO A 293 -7.89 8.84 5.01
CA PRO A 293 -6.94 9.38 4.02
C PRO A 293 -7.02 10.91 3.87
N ASN A 294 -7.98 11.57 4.51
CA ASN A 294 -8.06 13.02 4.55
C ASN A 294 -7.12 13.63 5.62
N TYR A 295 -6.59 12.85 6.56
CA TYR A 295 -5.53 13.33 7.43
C TYR A 295 -4.23 13.45 6.64
N ARG A 296 -3.60 14.64 6.73
CA ARG A 296 -2.34 14.91 6.02
C ARG A 296 -1.20 13.97 6.44
N SER A 297 -1.22 13.50 7.68
CA SER A 297 -0.28 12.50 8.21
C SER A 297 -0.35 11.15 7.50
N MET A 298 -1.45 10.87 6.79
CA MET A 298 -1.62 9.65 5.98
C MET A 298 -1.12 9.82 4.55
N ASN A 299 -0.82 11.04 4.10
CA ASN A 299 -0.28 11.25 2.76
C ASN A 299 1.11 10.64 2.62
N GLY A 300 1.32 9.96 1.51
CA GLY A 300 2.63 9.59 1.05
C GLY A 300 3.37 10.76 0.39
N ILE A 301 4.63 10.52 0.02
CA ILE A 301 5.42 11.44 -0.80
C ILE A 301 5.27 11.10 -2.29
N PHE A 302 5.48 12.10 -3.12
CA PHE A 302 5.69 11.94 -4.57
C PHE A 302 6.83 12.85 -5.01
N VAL A 303 7.90 12.24 -5.51
CA VAL A 303 9.04 12.92 -6.13
C VAL A 303 9.38 12.20 -7.43
N ALA A 304 9.65 12.94 -8.48
CA ALA A 304 9.98 12.36 -9.77
C ALA A 304 11.07 13.14 -10.50
N HIS A 305 11.91 12.42 -11.26
CA HIS A 305 12.96 12.94 -12.10
C HIS A 305 12.99 12.19 -13.43
N GLY A 306 13.44 12.86 -14.48
CA GLY A 306 13.66 12.25 -15.79
C GLY A 306 13.05 13.07 -16.94
N PRO A 307 13.20 12.59 -18.18
CA PRO A 307 12.90 13.39 -19.38
C PRO A 307 11.44 13.83 -19.53
N VAL A 308 10.47 13.16 -18.89
CA VAL A 308 9.06 13.55 -18.95
C VAL A 308 8.64 14.52 -17.84
N PHE A 309 9.48 14.71 -16.82
CA PHE A 309 9.15 15.52 -15.66
C PHE A 309 9.77 16.92 -15.76
N LYS A 310 8.98 17.94 -15.36
CA LYS A 310 9.47 19.32 -15.32
C LYS A 310 10.48 19.51 -14.17
N SER A 311 11.63 20.07 -14.48
CA SER A 311 12.63 20.43 -13.47
C SER A 311 12.12 21.57 -12.58
N GLY A 312 12.29 21.41 -11.25
CA GLY A 312 11.92 22.43 -10.26
C GLY A 312 10.41 22.62 -10.09
N PHE A 313 9.58 21.71 -10.58
CA PHE A 313 8.12 21.82 -10.45
C PHE A 313 7.63 21.32 -9.09
N SER A 314 6.74 22.10 -8.47
CA SER A 314 5.97 21.70 -7.29
C SER A 314 4.49 21.80 -7.62
N GLY A 315 3.78 20.70 -7.55
CA GLY A 315 2.35 20.60 -7.85
C GLY A 315 1.49 20.39 -6.61
N PRO A 316 0.16 20.46 -6.74
CA PRO A 316 -0.76 20.11 -5.66
C PRO A 316 -0.67 18.62 -5.29
N GLU A 317 -1.40 18.23 -4.25
CA GLU A 317 -1.63 16.84 -3.91
C GLU A 317 -2.20 16.06 -5.11
N ILE A 318 -1.72 14.84 -5.31
CA ILE A 318 -2.23 13.90 -6.32
C ILE A 318 -2.72 12.61 -5.65
N ARG A 319 -3.70 11.94 -6.24
CA ARG A 319 -4.17 10.64 -5.73
C ARG A 319 -3.28 9.51 -6.28
N ASN A 320 -2.97 8.54 -5.44
CA ASN A 320 -2.10 7.43 -5.80
C ASN A 320 -2.65 6.55 -6.94
N VAL A 321 -3.97 6.45 -7.11
CA VAL A 321 -4.62 5.73 -8.22
C VAL A 321 -4.26 6.32 -9.62
N HIS A 322 -3.85 7.59 -9.71
CA HIS A 322 -3.45 8.21 -10.97
C HIS A 322 -2.06 7.75 -11.46
N LEU A 323 -1.26 7.14 -10.57
CA LEU A 323 0.11 6.74 -10.93
C LEU A 323 0.16 5.62 -11.97
N TYR A 324 -0.81 4.72 -11.98
CA TYR A 324 -0.89 3.67 -12.99
C TYR A 324 -1.00 4.24 -14.41
N GLU A 325 -1.93 5.18 -14.63
CA GLU A 325 -2.08 5.88 -15.92
C GLU A 325 -0.80 6.66 -16.28
N MET A 326 -0.19 7.35 -15.32
CA MET A 326 1.07 8.07 -15.51
C MET A 326 2.18 7.10 -15.97
N MET A 327 2.36 5.97 -15.31
CA MET A 327 3.37 4.97 -15.68
C MET A 327 3.10 4.38 -17.06
N CYS A 328 1.84 4.04 -17.36
CA CYS A 328 1.45 3.53 -18.67
C CYS A 328 1.73 4.55 -19.78
N SER A 329 1.42 5.83 -19.56
CA SER A 329 1.70 6.91 -20.50
C SER A 329 3.20 7.09 -20.75
N ILE A 330 4.02 7.09 -19.69
CA ILE A 330 5.49 7.19 -19.80
C ILE A 330 6.07 6.05 -20.63
N MET A 331 5.57 4.84 -20.43
CA MET A 331 6.05 3.64 -21.13
C MET A 331 5.40 3.44 -22.52
N ASN A 332 4.46 4.29 -22.89
CA ASN A 332 3.66 4.15 -24.11
C ASN A 332 3.04 2.74 -24.22
N VAL A 333 2.30 2.36 -23.18
CA VAL A 333 1.46 1.16 -23.13
C VAL A 333 0.01 1.55 -22.86
N ILE A 334 -0.92 0.73 -23.35
CA ILE A 334 -2.35 0.95 -23.17
C ILE A 334 -2.71 0.45 -21.77
N PRO A 335 -3.23 1.31 -20.87
CA PRO A 335 -3.65 0.89 -19.54
C PRO A 335 -4.85 -0.07 -19.60
N ALA A 336 -4.93 -0.99 -18.66
CA ALA A 336 -6.14 -1.74 -18.41
C ALA A 336 -7.22 -0.82 -17.80
N ASN A 337 -8.47 -1.29 -17.76
CA ASN A 337 -9.55 -0.54 -17.12
C ASN A 337 -9.25 -0.26 -15.64
N ASN A 338 -9.34 0.99 -15.22
CA ASN A 338 -8.96 1.43 -13.88
C ASN A 338 -9.76 2.68 -13.46
N ASP A 339 -9.58 3.13 -12.21
CA ASP A 339 -10.26 4.29 -11.62
C ASP A 339 -9.42 5.58 -11.71
N GLY A 340 -8.18 5.48 -12.18
CA GLY A 340 -7.27 6.60 -12.34
C GLY A 340 -7.57 7.46 -13.55
N SER A 341 -6.88 8.58 -13.66
CA SER A 341 -6.90 9.48 -14.82
C SER A 341 -5.61 10.28 -14.90
N LEU A 342 -5.25 10.78 -16.08
CA LEU A 342 -4.18 11.75 -16.32
C LEU A 342 -4.72 13.17 -16.35
#